data_4aae7f49f1dac1d198c34e2c8d944694
#
_entry.id   4aae7f49f1dac1d198c34e2c8d944694
#
_cell.length_a   1.000
_cell.length_b   1.000
_cell.length_c   1.000
_cell.angle_alpha   90.00
_cell.angle_beta   90.00
_cell.angle_gamma   90.00
#
_symmetry.space_group_name_H-M   'P 1'
#
loop_
_entity.id
_entity.type
_entity.pdbx_description
1 polymer ?
#
loop_
_entity_poly.entity_id
_entity_poly.type
_entity_poly.pdbx_seq_one_letter_code
_entity_poly.pdbx_strand_id
1 'polypeptide(L)'
;MSLTVLNRVAQDIVLRAATEEDQKALIALEGTAPNAGAELLQARRNFFARTDAYPSSRVLVVEQDGVVVGVECVAMTEVRVAGGHRKTAYSFNTRVLPGLQRRRLGPGMLEAAERWAIDQGASYLTGLIKTSNAPSMKMVTSLGWQTIGRFDYLVLDLARFEPDGTPRAVQFDLYRDPHLMRLRLAAVQSHHFVPVFLERELFSPPPDGAYTGSWTAGERTGTAWLSLWDDRPARGLDPFAFRAVKAFDVMIEGREALDAFTNLAGVLRLHGVRQLLVPLPAESAACAMLRPFAEEIVDLNFVVKCLDDSGPVPPGPLFFDIRH
;
A
#
# COMPACT_ATOMS: atom_id res chain seq x y z
N MET A 1 -41.49 -15.57 45.26
CA MET A 1 -41.13 -15.46 43.84
C MET A 1 -40.21 -14.28 43.70
N SER A 2 -38.89 -14.51 43.65
CA SER A 2 -37.86 -13.46 43.55
C SER A 2 -37.54 -13.23 42.06
N LEU A 3 -37.89 -12.06 41.56
CA LEU A 3 -37.52 -11.61 40.20
C LEU A 3 -36.04 -11.20 40.22
N THR A 4 -35.19 -12.08 39.73
CA THR A 4 -33.79 -11.74 39.43
C THR A 4 -33.79 -10.85 38.18
N VAL A 5 -33.68 -9.54 38.38
CA VAL A 5 -33.43 -8.57 37.32
C VAL A 5 -32.00 -8.80 36.85
N LEU A 6 -31.84 -9.44 35.71
CA LEU A 6 -30.58 -9.47 34.95
C LEU A 6 -30.31 -8.05 34.45
N ASN A 7 -29.57 -7.27 35.23
CA ASN A 7 -28.90 -6.08 34.75
C ASN A 7 -27.92 -6.50 33.68
N ARG A 8 -28.29 -6.38 32.41
CA ARG A 8 -27.31 -6.29 31.31
C ARG A 8 -26.52 -5.01 31.56
N VAL A 9 -25.33 -5.14 32.14
CA VAL A 9 -24.33 -4.08 32.14
C VAL A 9 -24.17 -3.68 30.69
N ALA A 10 -24.52 -2.44 30.36
CA ALA A 10 -24.25 -1.88 29.04
C ALA A 10 -22.73 -1.93 28.88
N GLN A 11 -22.26 -2.68 27.88
CA GLN A 11 -20.83 -2.73 27.55
C GLN A 11 -20.43 -1.32 27.09
N ASP A 12 -19.51 -0.69 27.80
CA ASP A 12 -18.98 0.63 27.44
C ASP A 12 -18.10 0.47 26.20
N ILE A 13 -18.66 0.81 25.04
CA ILE A 13 -17.94 0.87 23.76
C ILE A 13 -17.56 2.31 23.50
N VAL A 14 -16.26 2.58 23.45
CA VAL A 14 -15.70 3.91 23.19
C VAL A 14 -14.89 3.88 21.90
N LEU A 15 -15.15 4.83 20.99
CA LEU A 15 -14.31 5.10 19.82
C LEU A 15 -13.46 6.34 20.14
N ARG A 16 -12.15 6.18 20.13
CA ARG A 16 -11.19 7.25 20.45
C ARG A 16 -9.95 7.21 19.54
N ALA A 17 -9.17 8.28 19.57
CA ALA A 17 -7.83 8.24 19.03
C ALA A 17 -6.94 7.30 19.85
N ALA A 18 -6.06 6.57 19.16
CA ALA A 18 -5.05 5.76 19.84
C ALA A 18 -3.94 6.63 20.40
N THR A 19 -3.29 6.13 21.44
CA THR A 19 -2.08 6.68 22.04
C THR A 19 -0.93 5.68 21.95
N GLU A 20 0.29 6.09 22.27
CA GLU A 20 1.45 5.19 22.31
C GLU A 20 1.25 4.02 23.29
N GLU A 21 0.44 4.20 24.33
CA GLU A 21 0.12 3.16 25.30
C GLU A 21 -0.66 1.99 24.66
N ASP A 22 -1.39 2.25 23.58
CA ASP A 22 -2.15 1.24 22.85
C ASP A 22 -1.26 0.35 21.96
N GLN A 23 0.01 0.71 21.72
CA GLN A 23 0.89 0.05 20.77
C GLN A 23 0.91 -1.48 20.93
N LYS A 24 1.05 -1.96 22.16
CA LYS A 24 1.12 -3.40 22.45
C LYS A 24 -0.19 -4.11 22.07
N ALA A 25 -1.33 -3.49 22.40
CA ALA A 25 -2.65 -4.03 22.07
C ALA A 25 -2.88 -4.02 20.54
N LEU A 26 -2.45 -2.96 19.86
CA LEU A 26 -2.55 -2.83 18.40
C LEU A 26 -1.73 -3.88 17.66
N ILE A 27 -0.47 -4.14 18.08
CA ILE A 27 0.36 -5.21 17.52
C ILE A 27 -0.29 -6.58 17.75
N ALA A 28 -0.82 -6.82 18.95
CA ALA A 28 -1.53 -8.06 19.26
C ALA A 28 -2.79 -8.24 18.39
N LEU A 29 -3.57 -7.16 18.19
CA LEU A 29 -4.75 -7.16 17.34
C LEU A 29 -4.39 -7.44 15.87
N GLU A 30 -3.27 -6.90 15.37
CA GLU A 30 -2.76 -7.19 14.03
C GLU A 30 -2.48 -8.69 13.86
N GLY A 31 -1.95 -9.34 14.90
CA GLY A 31 -1.69 -10.77 14.94
C GLY A 31 -2.92 -11.67 14.84
N THR A 32 -4.11 -11.14 15.08
CA THR A 32 -5.37 -11.91 14.94
C THR A 32 -5.85 -12.05 13.50
N ALA A 33 -5.17 -11.39 12.54
CA ALA A 33 -5.56 -11.49 11.14
C ALA A 33 -5.28 -12.90 10.58
N PRO A 34 -6.21 -13.50 9.85
CA PRO A 34 -6.06 -14.86 9.29
C PRO A 34 -4.82 -15.03 8.40
N ASN A 35 -4.31 -13.92 7.86
CA ASN A 35 -3.17 -13.88 6.93
C ASN A 35 -2.01 -13.04 7.47
N ALA A 36 -1.92 -12.84 8.78
CA ALA A 36 -0.74 -12.24 9.38
C ALA A 36 0.39 -13.27 9.29
N GLY A 37 1.31 -13.07 8.35
CA GLY A 37 2.49 -13.93 8.25
C GLY A 37 3.29 -13.88 9.56
N ALA A 38 3.66 -15.04 10.09
CA ALA A 38 4.39 -15.12 11.36
C ALA A 38 5.68 -14.27 11.32
N GLU A 39 6.36 -14.24 10.18
CA GLU A 39 7.58 -13.45 9.98
C GLU A 39 7.30 -11.94 10.11
N LEU A 40 6.20 -11.45 9.51
CA LEU A 40 5.81 -10.05 9.62
C LEU A 40 5.54 -9.65 11.07
N LEU A 41 4.81 -10.49 11.80
CA LEU A 41 4.46 -10.22 13.20
C LEU A 41 5.68 -10.24 14.12
N GLN A 42 6.61 -11.17 13.88
CA GLN A 42 7.86 -11.23 14.64
C GLN A 42 8.75 -10.01 14.39
N ALA A 43 8.69 -9.45 13.17
CA ALA A 43 9.47 -8.29 12.79
C ALA A 43 8.85 -6.95 13.25
N ARG A 44 7.57 -6.92 13.58
CA ARG A 44 6.86 -5.67 13.95
C ARG A 44 7.38 -5.10 15.28
N ARG A 45 7.90 -3.87 15.25
CA ARG A 45 8.42 -3.14 16.42
C ARG A 45 7.61 -1.91 16.78
N ASN A 46 7.02 -1.24 15.78
CA ASN A 46 6.23 -0.03 15.97
C ASN A 46 4.98 -0.07 15.08
N PHE A 47 3.80 0.01 15.69
CA PHE A 47 2.53 0.03 14.96
C PHE A 47 2.31 1.36 14.25
N PHE A 48 2.71 2.48 14.88
CA PHE A 48 2.44 3.83 14.39
C PHE A 48 3.38 4.24 13.25
N ALA A 49 4.54 3.58 13.07
CA ALA A 49 5.55 3.98 12.09
C ALA A 49 4.97 4.20 10.68
N ARG A 50 3.99 3.39 10.26
CA ARG A 50 3.35 3.56 8.96
C ARG A 50 2.52 4.83 8.87
N THR A 51 1.82 5.20 9.93
CA THR A 51 1.03 6.45 9.97
C THR A 51 1.93 7.67 10.03
N ASP A 52 3.10 7.56 10.68
CA ASP A 52 4.08 8.64 10.80
C ASP A 52 4.74 9.01 9.46
N ALA A 53 4.67 8.11 8.46
CA ALA A 53 5.15 8.38 7.11
C ALA A 53 4.27 9.35 6.30
N TYR A 54 3.11 9.75 6.85
CA TYR A 54 2.18 10.68 6.19
C TYR A 54 2.20 12.05 6.87
N PRO A 55 1.96 13.15 6.11
CA PRO A 55 1.94 14.51 6.68
C PRO A 55 0.90 14.71 7.77
N SER A 56 -0.21 14.00 7.70
CA SER A 56 -1.27 13.99 8.70
C SER A 56 -1.94 12.62 8.71
N SER A 57 -2.11 12.06 9.88
CA SER A 57 -2.72 10.74 10.03
C SER A 57 -3.45 10.62 11.36
N ARG A 58 -4.28 9.59 11.47
CA ARG A 58 -4.95 9.23 12.73
C ARG A 58 -5.09 7.72 12.84
N VAL A 59 -4.80 7.19 14.01
CA VAL A 59 -5.16 5.84 14.41
C VAL A 59 -6.37 5.94 15.33
N LEU A 60 -7.45 5.30 14.96
CA LEU A 60 -8.68 5.21 15.73
C LEU A 60 -8.76 3.82 16.37
N VAL A 61 -9.15 3.75 17.62
CA VAL A 61 -9.38 2.48 18.31
C VAL A 61 -10.82 2.40 18.85
N VAL A 62 -11.37 1.21 18.79
CA VAL A 62 -12.56 0.86 19.56
C VAL A 62 -12.11 0.13 20.80
N GLU A 63 -12.49 0.66 21.93
CA GLU A 63 -12.29 0.08 23.25
C GLU A 63 -13.60 -0.44 23.79
N GLN A 64 -13.59 -1.63 24.36
CA GLN A 64 -14.73 -2.24 25.04
C GLN A 64 -14.26 -2.71 26.41
N ASP A 65 -14.88 -2.18 27.47
CA ASP A 65 -14.56 -2.54 28.87
C ASP A 65 -13.05 -2.38 29.18
N GLY A 66 -12.40 -1.32 28.66
CA GLY A 66 -10.96 -1.04 28.85
C GLY A 66 -10.02 -1.85 27.95
N VAL A 67 -10.54 -2.64 27.00
CA VAL A 67 -9.75 -3.45 26.08
C VAL A 67 -9.89 -2.94 24.65
N VAL A 68 -8.78 -2.74 23.94
CA VAL A 68 -8.78 -2.40 22.51
C VAL A 68 -9.24 -3.61 21.69
N VAL A 69 -10.39 -3.45 21.02
CA VAL A 69 -11.05 -4.53 20.26
C VAL A 69 -11.17 -4.22 18.76
N GLY A 70 -10.81 -3.02 18.35
CA GLY A 70 -10.82 -2.64 16.95
C GLY A 70 -9.85 -1.51 16.67
N VAL A 71 -9.40 -1.42 15.41
CA VAL A 71 -8.49 -0.36 14.92
C VAL A 71 -8.85 0.02 13.50
N GLU A 72 -8.68 1.30 13.21
CA GLU A 72 -8.73 1.92 11.87
C GLU A 72 -7.63 2.94 11.76
N CYS A 73 -6.87 2.89 10.66
CA CYS A 73 -5.88 3.91 10.35
C CYS A 73 -6.36 4.73 9.16
N VAL A 74 -6.21 6.04 9.25
CA VAL A 74 -6.49 6.96 8.15
C VAL A 74 -5.39 7.99 8.04
N ALA A 75 -4.94 8.27 6.81
CA ALA A 75 -3.84 9.19 6.55
C ALA A 75 -4.13 10.07 5.36
N MET A 76 -3.66 11.33 5.44
CA MET A 76 -3.83 12.31 4.36
C MET A 76 -2.67 12.24 3.38
N THR A 77 -3.00 12.38 2.11
CA THR A 77 -2.05 12.58 1.02
C THR A 77 -2.62 13.62 0.05
N GLU A 78 -1.76 14.16 -0.78
CA GLU A 78 -2.16 15.02 -1.89
C GLU A 78 -1.82 14.31 -3.19
N VAL A 79 -2.80 14.15 -4.07
CA VAL A 79 -2.68 13.39 -5.31
C VAL A 79 -3.26 14.16 -6.49
N ARG A 80 -2.81 13.82 -7.69
CA ARG A 80 -3.44 14.27 -8.93
C ARG A 80 -4.54 13.29 -9.31
N VAL A 81 -5.77 13.82 -9.43
CA VAL A 81 -6.95 13.07 -9.89
C VAL A 81 -7.65 13.90 -10.95
N ALA A 82 -8.03 13.30 -12.08
CA ALA A 82 -8.74 13.99 -13.17
C ALA A 82 -8.03 15.28 -13.64
N GLY A 83 -6.70 15.28 -13.67
CA GLY A 83 -5.89 16.44 -14.08
C GLY A 83 -5.75 17.56 -13.03
N GLY A 84 -6.38 17.44 -11.87
CA GLY A 84 -6.28 18.42 -10.78
C GLY A 84 -5.69 17.83 -9.49
N HIS A 85 -5.04 18.68 -8.68
CA HIS A 85 -4.56 18.26 -7.36
C HIS A 85 -5.74 18.19 -6.37
N ARG A 86 -5.77 17.12 -5.57
CA ARG A 86 -6.80 16.87 -4.56
C ARG A 86 -6.17 16.34 -3.28
N LYS A 87 -6.65 16.82 -2.15
CA LYS A 87 -6.42 16.14 -0.88
C LYS A 87 -7.22 14.85 -0.85
N THR A 88 -6.59 13.78 -0.46
CA THR A 88 -7.17 12.43 -0.42
C THR A 88 -6.80 11.78 0.89
N ALA A 89 -7.72 11.07 1.50
CA ALA A 89 -7.43 10.24 2.65
C ALA A 89 -7.30 8.78 2.21
N TYR A 90 -6.42 8.04 2.85
CA TYR A 90 -6.24 6.60 2.69
C TYR A 90 -6.59 5.88 3.98
N SER A 91 -7.58 4.98 3.92
CA SER A 91 -8.04 4.11 5.00
C SER A 91 -7.33 2.76 4.91
N PHE A 92 -6.74 2.31 6.00
CA PHE A 92 -5.99 1.06 6.04
C PHE A 92 -5.96 0.47 7.45
N ASN A 93 -5.57 -0.81 7.54
CA ASN A 93 -5.50 -1.56 8.79
C ASN A 93 -6.83 -1.67 9.56
N THR A 94 -7.99 -1.57 8.88
CA THR A 94 -9.29 -1.80 9.51
C THR A 94 -9.37 -3.22 10.07
N ARG A 95 -9.48 -3.35 11.39
CA ARG A 95 -9.59 -4.63 12.08
C ARG A 95 -10.55 -4.59 13.23
N VAL A 96 -11.21 -5.70 13.45
CA VAL A 96 -12.04 -5.96 14.64
C VAL A 96 -11.68 -7.33 15.17
N LEU A 97 -11.50 -7.42 16.47
CA LEU A 97 -11.18 -8.68 17.16
C LEU A 97 -12.15 -9.80 16.76
N PRO A 98 -11.64 -11.00 16.41
CA PRO A 98 -12.50 -12.16 16.15
C PRO A 98 -13.51 -12.37 17.29
N GLY A 99 -14.75 -12.69 16.94
CA GLY A 99 -15.86 -12.81 17.92
C GLY A 99 -16.62 -11.52 18.20
N LEU A 100 -16.05 -10.33 17.94
CA LEU A 100 -16.75 -9.04 18.01
C LEU A 100 -17.12 -8.48 16.63
N GLN A 101 -16.78 -9.18 15.58
CA GLN A 101 -17.21 -8.86 14.22
C GLN A 101 -18.74 -8.91 14.10
N ARG A 102 -19.30 -8.21 13.09
CA ARG A 102 -20.75 -8.09 12.84
C ARG A 102 -21.53 -7.29 13.89
N ARG A 103 -20.87 -6.61 14.84
CA ARG A 103 -21.46 -5.69 15.82
C ARG A 103 -21.44 -4.23 15.37
N ARG A 104 -21.29 -3.98 14.06
CA ARG A 104 -21.17 -2.65 13.43
C ARG A 104 -19.95 -1.83 13.86
N LEU A 105 -18.95 -2.43 14.52
CA LEU A 105 -17.73 -1.72 14.92
C LEU A 105 -16.93 -1.24 13.70
N GLY A 106 -16.76 -2.09 12.69
CA GLY A 106 -16.06 -1.73 11.45
C GLY A 106 -16.68 -0.54 10.70
N PRO A 107 -17.99 -0.57 10.39
CA PRO A 107 -18.69 0.60 9.84
C PRO A 107 -18.49 1.87 10.67
N GLY A 108 -18.66 1.80 12.00
CA GLY A 108 -18.51 2.96 12.88
C GLY A 108 -17.10 3.57 12.84
N MET A 109 -16.04 2.74 12.75
CA MET A 109 -14.66 3.21 12.59
C MET A 109 -14.46 3.88 11.25
N LEU A 110 -14.94 3.28 10.14
CA LEU A 110 -14.84 3.88 8.80
C LEU A 110 -15.60 5.20 8.70
N GLU A 111 -16.79 5.31 9.29
CA GLU A 111 -17.55 6.56 9.36
C GLU A 111 -16.82 7.63 10.18
N ALA A 112 -16.08 7.24 11.23
CA ALA A 112 -15.26 8.18 11.99
C ALA A 112 -14.02 8.62 11.20
N ALA A 113 -13.37 7.71 10.48
CA ALA A 113 -12.26 8.02 9.57
C ALA A 113 -12.72 8.95 8.45
N GLU A 114 -13.91 8.73 7.89
CA GLU A 114 -14.54 9.59 6.88
C GLU A 114 -14.78 11.00 7.42
N ARG A 115 -15.39 11.15 8.59
CA ARG A 115 -15.59 12.47 9.22
C ARG A 115 -14.27 13.20 9.43
N TRP A 116 -13.26 12.49 9.95
CA TRP A 116 -11.93 13.08 10.11
C TRP A 116 -11.32 13.51 8.77
N ALA A 117 -11.45 12.70 7.71
CA ALA A 117 -10.96 13.03 6.38
C ALA A 117 -11.64 14.29 5.81
N ILE A 118 -12.97 14.41 5.98
CA ILE A 118 -13.74 15.61 5.59
C ILE A 118 -13.24 16.83 6.36
N ASP A 119 -13.02 16.73 7.68
CA ASP A 119 -12.50 17.83 8.52
C ASP A 119 -11.10 18.25 8.08
N GLN A 120 -10.29 17.34 7.48
CA GLN A 120 -8.99 17.66 6.89
C GLN A 120 -9.09 18.21 5.45
N GLY A 121 -10.28 18.27 4.88
CA GLY A 121 -10.55 18.78 3.54
C GLY A 121 -10.25 17.77 2.43
N ALA A 122 -10.39 16.47 2.70
CA ALA A 122 -10.24 15.43 1.69
C ALA A 122 -11.43 15.41 0.72
N SER A 123 -11.15 15.35 -0.59
CA SER A 123 -12.16 15.15 -1.63
C SER A 123 -12.51 13.67 -1.82
N TYR A 124 -11.58 12.79 -1.52
CA TYR A 124 -11.76 11.34 -1.67
C TYR A 124 -11.21 10.60 -0.47
N LEU A 125 -11.85 9.48 -0.16
CA LEU A 125 -11.36 8.46 0.77
C LEU A 125 -11.09 7.19 -0.01
N THR A 126 -9.88 6.65 0.08
CA THR A 126 -9.41 5.50 -0.70
C THR A 126 -9.09 4.32 0.21
N GLY A 127 -9.07 3.12 -0.35
CA GLY A 127 -8.67 1.92 0.35
C GLY A 127 -8.30 0.79 -0.60
N LEU A 128 -7.55 -0.19 -0.08
CA LEU A 128 -7.20 -1.42 -0.77
C LEU A 128 -7.79 -2.61 -0.01
N ILE A 129 -8.57 -3.42 -0.69
CA ILE A 129 -9.26 -4.56 -0.09
C ILE A 129 -8.97 -5.82 -0.91
N LYS A 130 -8.49 -6.88 -0.25
CA LYS A 130 -8.31 -8.17 -0.93
C LYS A 130 -9.62 -8.60 -1.60
N THR A 131 -9.54 -9.06 -2.84
CA THR A 131 -10.73 -9.51 -3.58
C THR A 131 -11.44 -10.67 -2.88
N SER A 132 -10.68 -11.48 -2.17
CA SER A 132 -11.20 -12.59 -1.34
C SER A 132 -11.90 -12.13 -0.05
N ASN A 133 -11.76 -10.84 0.34
CA ASN A 133 -12.38 -10.31 1.57
C ASN A 133 -13.80 -9.80 1.30
N ALA A 134 -14.72 -10.72 0.98
CA ALA A 134 -16.11 -10.41 0.70
C ALA A 134 -16.83 -9.64 1.83
N PRO A 135 -16.58 -9.93 3.14
CA PRO A 135 -17.18 -9.14 4.22
C PRO A 135 -16.80 -7.66 4.18
N SER A 136 -15.51 -7.34 3.98
CA SER A 136 -15.05 -5.94 3.87
C SER A 136 -15.59 -5.27 2.61
N MET A 137 -15.61 -5.97 1.48
CA MET A 137 -16.20 -5.42 0.25
C MET A 137 -17.68 -5.09 0.42
N LYS A 138 -18.46 -6.00 1.02
CA LYS A 138 -19.88 -5.73 1.32
C LYS A 138 -20.05 -4.52 2.24
N MET A 139 -19.20 -4.40 3.25
CA MET A 139 -19.25 -3.28 4.20
C MET A 139 -18.99 -1.95 3.48
N VAL A 140 -17.89 -1.81 2.76
CA VAL A 140 -17.55 -0.53 2.09
C VAL A 140 -18.57 -0.18 1.01
N THR A 141 -19.06 -1.15 0.24
CA THR A 141 -20.12 -0.91 -0.75
C THR A 141 -21.40 -0.38 -0.09
N SER A 142 -21.77 -0.92 1.08
CA SER A 142 -22.94 -0.44 1.84
C SER A 142 -22.77 0.98 2.39
N LEU A 143 -21.52 1.47 2.50
CA LEU A 143 -21.16 2.83 2.91
C LEU A 143 -20.95 3.77 1.70
N GLY A 144 -21.27 3.34 0.49
CA GLY A 144 -21.21 4.16 -0.71
C GLY A 144 -19.86 4.19 -1.41
N TRP A 145 -18.92 3.30 -1.06
CA TRP A 145 -17.66 3.18 -1.76
C TRP A 145 -17.83 2.44 -3.09
N GLN A 146 -17.01 2.77 -4.06
CA GLN A 146 -16.98 2.18 -5.39
C GLN A 146 -15.62 1.56 -5.67
N THR A 147 -15.61 0.41 -6.34
CA THR A 147 -14.37 -0.17 -6.88
C THR A 147 -14.08 0.53 -8.22
N ILE A 148 -12.89 1.12 -8.35
CA ILE A 148 -12.49 1.83 -9.56
C ILE A 148 -11.30 1.17 -10.28
N GLY A 149 -10.70 0.13 -9.69
CA GLY A 149 -9.64 -0.63 -10.32
C GLY A 149 -9.17 -1.80 -9.49
N ARG A 150 -8.20 -2.53 -10.05
CA ARG A 150 -7.60 -3.71 -9.42
C ARG A 150 -6.09 -3.62 -9.51
N PHE A 151 -5.44 -4.08 -8.45
CA PHE A 151 -3.99 -4.26 -8.39
C PHE A 151 -3.67 -5.70 -8.03
N ASP A 152 -2.63 -6.23 -8.66
CA ASP A 152 -1.96 -7.44 -8.20
C ASP A 152 -0.74 -7.03 -7.39
N TYR A 153 -0.67 -7.48 -6.17
CA TYR A 153 0.51 -7.32 -5.32
C TYR A 153 1.35 -8.59 -5.46
N LEU A 154 2.38 -8.51 -6.28
CA LEU A 154 3.25 -9.64 -6.59
C LEU A 154 4.34 -9.77 -5.52
N VAL A 155 4.50 -10.93 -4.95
CA VAL A 155 5.66 -11.30 -4.13
C VAL A 155 6.61 -12.07 -5.05
N LEU A 156 7.68 -11.41 -5.49
CA LEU A 156 8.65 -12.00 -6.41
C LEU A 156 9.82 -12.59 -5.63
N ASP A 157 10.07 -13.88 -5.80
CA ASP A 157 11.29 -14.52 -5.33
C ASP A 157 12.43 -14.17 -6.28
N LEU A 158 13.40 -13.39 -5.81
CA LEU A 158 14.52 -12.94 -6.62
C LEU A 158 15.45 -14.08 -7.07
N ALA A 159 15.37 -15.26 -6.44
CA ALA A 159 16.11 -16.43 -6.87
C ALA A 159 15.60 -17.01 -8.21
N ARG A 160 14.37 -16.70 -8.60
CA ARG A 160 13.78 -17.15 -9.88
C ARG A 160 14.25 -16.35 -11.10
N PHE A 161 14.95 -15.25 -10.87
CA PHE A 161 15.51 -14.40 -11.93
C PHE A 161 16.95 -14.79 -12.14
N GLU A 162 17.19 -15.88 -12.87
CA GLU A 162 18.52 -16.32 -13.25
C GLU A 162 18.83 -15.87 -14.69
N PRO A 163 20.01 -15.26 -14.92
CA PRO A 163 20.40 -14.89 -16.28
C PRO A 163 20.65 -16.17 -17.09
N ASP A 164 20.05 -16.25 -18.28
CA ASP A 164 20.29 -17.36 -19.23
C ASP A 164 21.60 -17.21 -19.99
N GLY A 165 22.73 -17.21 -19.30
CA GLY A 165 24.05 -17.49 -19.83
C GLY A 165 24.86 -16.34 -20.39
N THR A 166 24.31 -15.18 -20.76
CA THR A 166 25.12 -14.03 -21.21
C THR A 166 24.69 -12.78 -20.49
N PRO A 167 25.54 -12.21 -19.60
CA PRO A 167 25.23 -10.94 -18.96
C PRO A 167 25.09 -9.86 -20.04
N ARG A 168 23.87 -9.38 -20.26
CA ARG A 168 23.67 -8.19 -21.08
C ARG A 168 24.01 -6.98 -20.21
N ALA A 169 24.71 -6.02 -20.78
CA ALA A 169 25.09 -4.82 -20.05
C ALA A 169 23.84 -4.02 -19.70
N VAL A 170 23.42 -4.13 -18.45
CA VAL A 170 22.39 -3.27 -17.85
C VAL A 170 23.08 -2.39 -16.83
N GLN A 171 23.05 -1.11 -17.08
CA GLN A 171 23.57 -0.14 -16.14
C GLN A 171 22.39 0.40 -15.31
N PHE A 172 22.45 0.21 -14.01
CA PHE A 172 21.53 0.83 -13.08
C PHE A 172 22.24 1.97 -12.37
N ASP A 173 21.75 3.18 -12.57
CA ASP A 173 22.19 4.33 -11.79
C ASP A 173 21.38 4.43 -10.51
N LEU A 174 22.07 4.48 -9.38
CA LEU A 174 21.48 4.72 -8.06
C LEU A 174 21.00 6.17 -7.90
N TYR A 175 21.26 7.01 -8.89
CA TYR A 175 20.96 8.44 -8.87
C TYR A 175 19.92 8.81 -9.91
N ARG A 176 19.12 9.80 -9.59
CA ARG A 176 18.09 10.31 -10.50
C ARG A 176 18.71 10.94 -11.74
N ASP A 177 18.40 10.38 -12.89
CA ASP A 177 18.59 11.04 -14.17
C ASP A 177 17.39 11.97 -14.44
N PRO A 178 17.57 13.31 -14.57
CA PRO A 178 16.47 14.23 -14.83
C PRO A 178 15.73 13.95 -16.15
N HIS A 179 16.38 13.32 -17.12
CA HIS A 179 15.74 12.92 -18.38
C HIS A 179 14.79 11.76 -18.15
N LEU A 180 15.22 10.72 -17.44
CA LEU A 180 14.41 9.56 -17.11
C LEU A 180 13.23 9.96 -16.19
N MET A 181 13.45 10.89 -15.26
CA MET A 181 12.37 11.44 -14.44
C MET A 181 11.28 12.12 -15.26
N ARG A 182 11.67 12.89 -16.29
CA ARG A 182 10.70 13.50 -17.20
C ARG A 182 9.91 12.48 -18.01
N LEU A 183 10.57 11.44 -18.52
CA LEU A 183 9.90 10.33 -19.22
C LEU A 183 8.91 9.63 -18.32
N ARG A 184 9.29 9.37 -17.08
CA ARG A 184 8.40 8.76 -16.08
C ARG A 184 7.17 9.62 -15.78
N LEU A 185 7.35 10.92 -15.53
CA LEU A 185 6.21 11.81 -15.31
C LEU A 185 5.29 11.87 -16.51
N ALA A 186 5.83 11.87 -17.72
CA ALA A 186 5.04 11.80 -18.93
C ALA A 186 4.25 10.48 -19.02
N ALA A 187 4.85 9.35 -18.67
CA ALA A 187 4.19 8.05 -18.67
C ALA A 187 3.03 7.98 -17.67
N VAL A 188 3.14 8.60 -16.49
CA VAL A 188 2.08 8.61 -15.48
C VAL A 188 1.14 9.81 -15.57
N GLN A 189 1.29 10.67 -16.59
CA GLN A 189 0.51 11.91 -16.71
C GLN A 189 -1.00 11.67 -16.80
N SER A 190 -1.41 10.56 -17.40
CA SER A 190 -2.82 10.15 -17.52
C SER A 190 -3.36 9.37 -16.32
N HIS A 191 -2.49 8.98 -15.37
CA HIS A 191 -2.89 8.18 -14.22
C HIS A 191 -3.61 9.03 -13.17
N HIS A 192 -4.56 8.41 -12.49
CA HIS A 192 -5.20 8.95 -11.29
C HIS A 192 -4.47 8.51 -10.02
N PHE A 193 -4.58 9.29 -8.96
CA PHE A 193 -3.96 9.07 -7.65
C PHE A 193 -2.43 9.10 -7.65
N VAL A 194 -1.83 9.85 -8.58
CA VAL A 194 -0.39 10.09 -8.58
C VAL A 194 -0.05 11.05 -7.45
N PRO A 195 0.80 10.65 -6.48
CA PRO A 195 1.16 11.54 -5.37
C PRO A 195 1.85 12.81 -5.84
N VAL A 196 1.40 13.97 -5.34
CA VAL A 196 1.96 15.28 -5.74
C VAL A 196 3.42 15.43 -5.34
N PHE A 197 3.87 14.77 -4.28
CA PHE A 197 5.29 14.78 -3.90
C PHE A 197 6.19 14.19 -4.99
N LEU A 198 5.70 13.22 -5.78
CA LEU A 198 6.46 12.69 -6.93
C LEU A 198 6.65 13.74 -8.02
N GLU A 199 5.74 14.69 -8.14
CA GLU A 199 5.85 15.79 -9.10
C GLU A 199 6.76 16.92 -8.57
N ARG A 200 6.70 17.21 -7.27
CA ARG A 200 7.49 18.30 -6.63
C ARG A 200 8.94 17.90 -6.39
N GLU A 201 9.18 16.65 -6.07
CA GLU A 201 10.51 16.15 -5.69
C GLU A 201 11.31 15.58 -6.86
N LEU A 202 11.03 16.04 -8.08
CA LEU A 202 11.80 15.69 -9.28
C LEU A 202 13.32 15.77 -9.10
N PHE A 203 13.77 16.59 -8.16
CA PHE A 203 15.18 16.89 -7.91
C PHE A 203 15.67 16.55 -6.50
N SER A 204 14.79 16.07 -5.62
CA SER A 204 15.19 15.61 -4.29
C SER A 204 15.54 14.13 -4.33
N PRO A 205 16.57 13.65 -3.61
CA PRO A 205 16.86 12.24 -3.55
C PRO A 205 15.62 11.51 -3.01
N PRO A 206 15.23 10.35 -3.60
CA PRO A 206 14.17 9.55 -3.02
C PRO A 206 14.61 9.12 -1.62
N PRO A 207 13.66 8.93 -0.70
CA PRO A 207 13.98 8.17 0.48
C PRO A 207 14.45 6.79 -0.03
N ASP A 208 15.73 6.53 0.13
CA ASP A 208 16.40 5.26 -0.09
C ASP A 208 16.12 4.51 -1.42
N GLY A 209 17.01 4.71 -2.39
CA GLY A 209 17.21 3.74 -3.47
C GLY A 209 16.20 3.77 -4.61
N ALA A 210 16.20 4.81 -5.46
CA ALA A 210 15.62 4.68 -6.80
C ALA A 210 16.66 4.09 -7.74
N TYR A 211 16.28 3.06 -8.48
CA TYR A 211 17.10 2.47 -9.54
C TYR A 211 16.49 2.81 -10.89
N THR A 212 17.27 3.44 -11.74
CA THR A 212 16.92 3.63 -13.14
C THR A 212 17.92 2.87 -13.97
N GLY A 213 17.47 2.19 -15.01
CA GLY A 213 18.36 1.44 -15.89
C GLY A 213 18.07 1.69 -17.35
N SER A 214 19.11 1.87 -18.13
CA SER A 214 19.07 1.68 -19.58
C SER A 214 19.64 0.31 -19.92
N TRP A 215 19.04 -0.37 -20.87
CA TRP A 215 19.51 -1.66 -21.35
C TRP A 215 19.77 -1.64 -22.85
N THR A 216 20.72 -2.45 -23.29
CA THR A 216 21.04 -2.64 -24.69
C THR A 216 21.07 -4.12 -25.02
N ALA A 217 20.23 -4.57 -25.94
CA ALA A 217 20.21 -5.93 -26.43
C ALA A 217 20.42 -5.93 -27.95
N GLY A 218 21.63 -6.22 -28.41
CA GLY A 218 22.02 -6.10 -29.84
C GLY A 218 21.95 -4.64 -30.28
N GLU A 219 21.15 -4.35 -31.32
CA GLU A 219 20.94 -2.99 -31.84
C GLU A 219 19.77 -2.25 -31.13
N ARG A 220 19.08 -2.91 -30.18
CA ARG A 220 17.93 -2.34 -29.50
C ARG A 220 18.34 -1.77 -28.16
N THR A 221 17.90 -0.56 -27.90
CA THR A 221 18.05 0.12 -26.62
C THR A 221 16.67 0.29 -25.99
N GLY A 222 16.58 0.09 -24.69
CA GLY A 222 15.34 0.31 -23.93
C GLY A 222 15.62 0.87 -22.56
N THR A 223 14.57 1.33 -21.90
CA THR A 223 14.65 1.91 -20.58
C THR A 223 13.73 1.14 -19.64
N ALA A 224 14.28 0.63 -18.56
CA ALA A 224 13.50 0.11 -17.46
C ALA A 224 13.60 1.07 -16.29
N TRP A 225 12.47 1.33 -15.65
CA TRP A 225 12.40 2.13 -14.45
C TRP A 225 11.76 1.30 -13.34
N LEU A 226 12.35 1.32 -12.18
CA LEU A 226 11.68 0.93 -10.97
C LEU A 226 12.25 1.74 -9.81
N SER A 227 11.40 2.08 -8.87
CA SER A 227 11.81 2.68 -7.62
C SER A 227 11.74 1.63 -6.53
N LEU A 228 12.83 1.48 -5.77
CA LEU A 228 12.86 0.62 -4.60
C LEU A 228 12.68 1.45 -3.33
N TRP A 229 11.97 0.89 -2.40
CA TRP A 229 11.84 1.47 -1.08
C TRP A 229 12.06 0.41 -0.01
N ASP A 230 13.05 0.65 0.84
CA ASP A 230 13.13 -0.07 2.10
C ASP A 230 12.07 0.50 3.05
N ASP A 231 10.84 0.01 2.90
CA ASP A 231 9.71 0.44 3.70
C ASP A 231 9.71 -0.17 5.12
N ARG A 232 10.70 -1.00 5.45
CA ARG A 232 10.80 -1.68 6.73
C ARG A 232 10.85 -0.72 7.92
N PRO A 233 11.69 0.32 7.94
CA PRO A 233 11.66 1.32 9.00
C PRO A 233 10.32 2.05 9.11
N ALA A 234 9.76 2.50 7.97
CA ALA A 234 8.48 3.18 7.93
C ALA A 234 7.30 2.28 8.34
N ARG A 235 7.45 0.97 8.24
CA ARG A 235 6.48 -0.01 8.74
C ARG A 235 6.78 -0.48 10.16
N GLY A 236 7.82 0.04 10.79
CA GLY A 236 8.26 -0.41 12.11
C GLY A 236 8.72 -1.86 12.14
N LEU A 237 9.32 -2.36 11.04
CA LEU A 237 9.83 -3.72 10.90
C LEU A 237 11.33 -3.79 11.14
N ASP A 238 11.77 -4.89 11.73
CA ASP A 238 13.19 -5.20 11.89
C ASP A 238 13.79 -5.63 10.52
N PRO A 239 14.77 -4.89 9.97
CA PRO A 239 15.34 -5.18 8.65
C PRO A 239 16.16 -6.48 8.62
N PHE A 240 16.59 -7.01 9.75
CA PHE A 240 17.30 -8.29 9.82
C PHE A 240 16.35 -9.48 9.83
N ALA A 241 15.13 -9.28 10.35
CA ALA A 241 14.09 -10.31 10.40
C ALA A 241 13.24 -10.35 9.12
N PHE A 242 13.08 -9.21 8.43
CA PHE A 242 12.24 -9.11 7.23
C PHE A 242 13.10 -8.71 6.01
N ARG A 243 13.29 -9.63 5.06
CA ARG A 243 14.20 -9.48 3.91
C ARG A 243 13.51 -9.15 2.58
N ALA A 244 12.29 -8.63 2.63
CA ALA A 244 11.59 -8.14 1.47
C ALA A 244 11.66 -6.62 1.41
N VAL A 245 11.81 -6.06 0.20
CA VAL A 245 11.69 -4.63 -0.08
C VAL A 245 10.58 -4.40 -1.07
N LYS A 246 10.01 -3.20 -1.07
CA LYS A 246 8.93 -2.84 -1.97
C LYS A 246 9.50 -2.17 -3.22
N ALA A 247 9.12 -2.66 -4.39
CA ALA A 247 9.26 -1.92 -5.63
C ALA A 247 7.95 -1.22 -5.95
N PHE A 248 8.04 -0.04 -6.47
CA PHE A 248 6.89 0.71 -6.95
C PHE A 248 7.23 1.41 -8.24
N ASP A 249 6.21 1.87 -8.95
CA ASP A 249 6.37 2.63 -10.17
C ASP A 249 7.25 1.88 -11.18
N VAL A 250 6.91 0.60 -11.37
CA VAL A 250 7.65 -0.26 -12.28
C VAL A 250 7.19 0.03 -13.69
N MET A 251 8.08 0.57 -14.50
CA MET A 251 7.91 0.75 -15.93
C MET A 251 8.90 -0.18 -16.65
N ILE A 252 8.36 -1.22 -17.25
CA ILE A 252 9.12 -2.22 -17.99
C ILE A 252 8.42 -2.37 -19.35
N GLU A 253 9.09 -1.97 -20.42
CA GLU A 253 8.58 -2.07 -21.77
C GLU A 253 9.37 -3.08 -22.58
N GLY A 254 8.64 -4.01 -23.23
CA GLY A 254 9.20 -5.00 -24.12
C GLY A 254 9.77 -6.25 -23.44
N ARG A 255 9.92 -7.30 -24.22
CA ARG A 255 10.39 -8.62 -23.76
C ARG A 255 11.80 -8.57 -23.15
N GLU A 256 12.63 -7.69 -23.69
CA GLU A 256 14.04 -7.54 -23.29
C GLU A 256 14.19 -6.78 -21.95
N ALA A 257 13.12 -6.13 -21.48
CA ALA A 257 13.10 -5.51 -20.17
C ALA A 257 13.13 -6.54 -19.03
N LEU A 258 12.75 -7.80 -19.30
CA LEU A 258 12.91 -8.87 -18.33
C LEU A 258 14.40 -9.13 -18.00
N ASP A 259 15.29 -8.95 -18.98
CA ASP A 259 16.76 -9.07 -18.77
C ASP A 259 17.27 -7.99 -17.84
N ALA A 260 16.77 -6.75 -17.99
CA ALA A 260 17.10 -5.65 -17.08
C ALA A 260 16.62 -5.96 -15.65
N PHE A 261 15.41 -6.49 -15.52
CA PHE A 261 14.87 -6.89 -14.24
C PHE A 261 15.65 -8.05 -13.61
N THR A 262 16.06 -9.03 -14.41
CA THR A 262 16.91 -10.15 -13.99
C THR A 262 18.26 -9.68 -13.44
N ASN A 263 18.91 -8.73 -14.12
CA ASN A 263 20.16 -8.16 -13.64
C ASN A 263 19.97 -7.36 -12.34
N LEU A 264 18.90 -6.58 -12.23
CA LEU A 264 18.55 -5.89 -10.99
C LEU A 264 18.32 -6.89 -9.86
N ALA A 265 17.58 -7.96 -10.09
CA ALA A 265 17.35 -9.03 -9.09
C ALA A 265 18.69 -9.60 -8.62
N GLY A 266 19.66 -9.80 -9.50
CA GLY A 266 21.02 -10.21 -9.15
C GLY A 266 21.72 -9.22 -8.23
N VAL A 267 21.66 -7.93 -8.52
CA VAL A 267 22.23 -6.87 -7.67
C VAL A 267 21.55 -6.85 -6.28
N LEU A 268 20.23 -6.89 -6.24
CA LEU A 268 19.48 -6.87 -4.98
C LEU A 268 19.80 -8.07 -4.09
N ARG A 269 19.99 -9.26 -4.69
CA ARG A 269 20.42 -10.47 -3.96
C ARG A 269 21.80 -10.29 -3.31
N LEU A 270 22.73 -9.63 -3.98
CA LEU A 270 24.05 -9.29 -3.40
C LEU A 270 23.91 -8.38 -2.16
N HIS A 271 22.88 -7.55 -2.12
CA HIS A 271 22.54 -6.71 -0.96
C HIS A 271 21.63 -7.41 0.07
N GLY A 272 21.46 -8.73 -0.04
CA GLY A 272 20.72 -9.53 0.95
C GLY A 272 19.20 -9.47 0.82
N VAL A 273 18.67 -8.83 -0.22
CA VAL A 273 17.22 -8.84 -0.52
C VAL A 273 16.86 -10.21 -1.09
N ARG A 274 15.79 -10.81 -0.58
CA ARG A 274 15.29 -12.12 -1.05
C ARG A 274 14.02 -12.01 -1.87
N GLN A 275 13.16 -11.09 -1.51
CA GLN A 275 11.86 -10.91 -2.15
C GLN A 275 11.66 -9.44 -2.53
N LEU A 276 10.98 -9.25 -3.65
CA LEU A 276 10.52 -7.95 -4.10
C LEU A 276 8.99 -7.93 -4.10
N LEU A 277 8.43 -6.96 -3.39
CA LEU A 277 6.99 -6.75 -3.29
C LEU A 277 6.59 -5.71 -4.34
N VAL A 278 5.85 -6.13 -5.36
CA VAL A 278 5.57 -5.28 -6.54
C VAL A 278 4.06 -5.13 -6.74
N PRO A 279 3.47 -4.02 -6.30
CA PRO A 279 2.09 -3.70 -6.64
C PRO A 279 2.01 -3.14 -8.07
N LEU A 280 1.17 -3.76 -8.89
CA LEU A 280 0.94 -3.38 -10.28
C LEU A 280 -0.54 -3.34 -10.60
N PRO A 281 -1.00 -2.45 -11.51
CA PRO A 281 -2.34 -2.59 -12.08
C PRO A 281 -2.48 -3.98 -12.71
N ALA A 282 -3.53 -4.72 -12.35
CA ALA A 282 -3.70 -6.12 -12.72
C ALA A 282 -3.68 -6.37 -14.24
N GLU A 283 -4.11 -5.37 -15.02
CA GLU A 283 -4.17 -5.44 -16.48
C GLU A 283 -2.93 -4.85 -17.18
N SER A 284 -1.90 -4.44 -16.42
CA SER A 284 -0.69 -3.84 -17.01
C SER A 284 0.21 -4.88 -17.67
N ALA A 285 0.93 -4.46 -18.72
CA ALA A 285 1.92 -5.32 -19.39
C ALA A 285 3.04 -5.77 -18.42
N ALA A 286 3.43 -4.90 -17.49
CA ALA A 286 4.42 -5.22 -16.46
C ALA A 286 3.89 -6.32 -15.52
N CYS A 287 2.62 -6.28 -15.13
CA CYS A 287 2.00 -7.33 -14.34
C CYS A 287 1.99 -8.67 -15.09
N ALA A 288 1.55 -8.68 -16.34
CA ALA A 288 1.54 -9.89 -17.17
C ALA A 288 2.94 -10.50 -17.32
N MET A 289 3.97 -9.67 -17.43
CA MET A 289 5.37 -10.09 -17.58
C MET A 289 5.93 -10.68 -16.28
N LEU A 290 5.68 -10.05 -15.13
CA LEU A 290 6.27 -10.45 -13.84
C LEU A 290 5.48 -11.51 -13.11
N ARG A 291 4.19 -11.67 -13.39
CA ARG A 291 3.30 -12.64 -12.76
C ARG A 291 3.82 -14.09 -12.74
N PRO A 292 4.46 -14.62 -13.81
CA PRO A 292 5.03 -15.98 -13.81
C PRO A 292 6.15 -16.22 -12.78
N PHE A 293 6.79 -15.14 -12.31
CA PHE A 293 7.88 -15.19 -11.33
C PHE A 293 7.39 -14.98 -9.90
N ALA A 294 6.10 -14.70 -9.71
CA ALA A 294 5.54 -14.49 -8.40
C ALA A 294 5.44 -15.83 -7.63
N GLU A 295 5.85 -15.78 -6.37
CA GLU A 295 5.65 -16.84 -5.39
C GLU A 295 4.25 -16.77 -4.79
N GLU A 296 3.78 -15.54 -4.57
CA GLU A 296 2.44 -15.22 -4.09
C GLU A 296 1.87 -14.04 -4.88
N ILE A 297 0.56 -14.07 -5.13
CA ILE A 297 -0.18 -12.97 -5.74
C ILE A 297 -1.34 -12.62 -4.82
N VAL A 298 -1.40 -11.37 -4.40
CA VAL A 298 -2.51 -10.83 -3.62
C VAL A 298 -3.32 -9.89 -4.49
N ASP A 299 -4.50 -10.34 -4.91
CA ASP A 299 -5.44 -9.51 -5.68
C ASP A 299 -6.11 -8.47 -4.79
N LEU A 300 -6.07 -7.20 -5.18
CA LEU A 300 -6.61 -6.09 -4.44
C LEU A 300 -7.61 -5.30 -5.28
N ASN A 301 -8.76 -4.99 -4.70
CA ASN A 301 -9.67 -3.97 -5.21
C ASN A 301 -9.22 -2.60 -4.69
N PHE A 302 -9.06 -1.63 -5.59
CA PHE A 302 -8.89 -0.23 -5.22
C PHE A 302 -10.29 0.40 -5.13
N VAL A 303 -10.65 0.79 -3.91
CA VAL A 303 -11.98 1.33 -3.60
C VAL A 303 -11.88 2.80 -3.23
N VAL A 304 -12.87 3.58 -3.66
CA VAL A 304 -12.91 5.03 -3.47
C VAL A 304 -14.30 5.46 -3.05
N LYS A 305 -14.37 6.42 -2.14
CA LYS A 305 -15.57 7.18 -1.81
C LYS A 305 -15.31 8.67 -2.08
N CYS A 306 -16.18 9.32 -2.82
CA CYS A 306 -16.20 10.77 -2.98
C CYS A 306 -16.78 11.41 -1.70
N LEU A 307 -16.12 12.42 -1.17
CA LEU A 307 -16.48 13.08 0.09
C LEU A 307 -17.05 14.49 -0.10
N ASP A 308 -16.88 15.05 -1.30
CA ASP A 308 -17.34 16.39 -1.67
C ASP A 308 -18.04 16.40 -3.05
N ASP A 309 -18.26 17.58 -3.61
CA ASP A 309 -18.90 17.75 -4.91
C ASP A 309 -17.96 17.50 -6.13
N SER A 310 -16.75 16.96 -5.90
CA SER A 310 -15.78 16.66 -6.99
C SER A 310 -16.29 15.60 -7.96
N GLY A 311 -17.32 14.86 -7.57
CA GLY A 311 -17.91 13.80 -8.38
C GLY A 311 -17.09 12.50 -8.40
N PRO A 312 -17.57 11.50 -9.16
CA PRO A 312 -16.86 10.23 -9.27
C PRO A 312 -15.54 10.39 -10.00
N VAL A 313 -14.57 9.54 -9.65
CA VAL A 313 -13.31 9.47 -10.40
C VAL A 313 -13.58 9.00 -11.81
N PRO A 314 -13.14 9.74 -12.86
CA PRO A 314 -13.36 9.31 -14.23
C PRO A 314 -12.56 8.02 -14.53
N PRO A 315 -12.97 7.24 -15.54
CA PRO A 315 -12.18 6.10 -15.99
C PRO A 315 -10.76 6.51 -16.41
N GLY A 316 -9.78 5.69 -16.05
CA GLY A 316 -8.39 5.93 -16.41
C GLY A 316 -7.43 5.00 -15.65
N PRO A 317 -6.17 4.98 -16.06
CA PRO A 317 -5.17 4.18 -15.37
C PRO A 317 -4.94 4.72 -13.95
N LEU A 318 -4.67 3.79 -13.03
CA LEU A 318 -4.45 4.10 -11.62
C LEU A 318 -2.97 3.98 -11.27
N PHE A 319 -2.50 4.89 -10.44
CA PHE A 319 -1.18 4.82 -9.84
C PHE A 319 -1.26 4.20 -8.45
N PHE A 320 -0.33 3.30 -8.12
CA PHE A 320 -0.22 2.74 -6.79
C PHE A 320 0.78 3.57 -5.97
N ASP A 321 0.29 4.27 -4.95
CA ASP A 321 1.18 5.00 -4.04
C ASP A 321 2.00 4.00 -3.21
N ILE A 322 3.30 4.19 -3.17
CA ILE A 322 4.24 3.33 -2.44
C ILE A 322 3.91 3.19 -0.95
N ARG A 323 3.30 4.20 -0.38
CA ARG A 323 2.90 4.21 1.04
C ARG A 323 1.71 3.30 1.34
N HIS A 324 0.98 2.89 0.31
CA HIS A 324 -0.16 1.97 0.40
C HIS A 324 0.19 0.55 0.82
#